data_c6bd70a72e1001a89c8b25bcc8443f2c
#
_entry.id   c6bd70a72e1001a89c8b25bcc8443f2c
#
_cell.length_a   1.000
_cell.length_b   1.000
_cell.length_c   1.000
_cell.angle_alpha   90.00
_cell.angle_beta   90.00
_cell.angle_gamma   90.00
#
_symmetry.space_group_name_H-M   'P 1'
#
loop_
_entity.id
_entity.type
_entity.pdbx_description
1 polymer ?
#
loop_
_entity_poly.entity_id
_entity_poly.type
_entity_poly.pdbx_seq_one_letter_code
_entity_poly.pdbx_strand_id
1 'polypeptide(L)'
;MEPATAAMIAKAAIAVGTNKKVWTGIASVIAALCLPFILIIVCILSIASGGADHNRSAVRLAFEGGTIPSGMPADYREYIGQMQESFGELDTVLGEIDNMTEGELTDRYLVKAVFYSLYFGADRVRLEASDYQRFAECFVNYEIGRAHV
;
A
#
# COMPACT_ATOMS: atom_id res chain seq x y z
N MET A 1 -19.86 7.09 -60.19
CA MET A 1 -20.97 6.89 -59.22
C MET A 1 -22.13 7.75 -59.67
N GLU A 2 -23.27 7.16 -59.93
CA GLU A 2 -24.45 7.90 -60.37
C GLU A 2 -24.94 8.84 -59.26
N PRO A 3 -25.35 10.07 -59.57
CA PRO A 3 -25.82 11.05 -58.59
C PRO A 3 -27.03 10.57 -57.76
N ALA A 4 -27.81 9.66 -58.33
CA ALA A 4 -28.95 9.03 -57.65
C ALA A 4 -28.52 8.14 -56.47
N THR A 5 -27.39 7.44 -56.58
CA THR A 5 -26.86 6.57 -55.52
C THR A 5 -26.33 7.39 -54.34
N ALA A 6 -25.64 8.49 -54.61
CA ALA A 6 -25.16 9.39 -53.58
C ALA A 6 -26.31 10.06 -52.80
N ALA A 7 -27.37 10.45 -53.50
CA ALA A 7 -28.56 11.03 -52.88
C ALA A 7 -29.33 10.01 -52.00
N MET A 8 -29.39 8.75 -52.41
CA MET A 8 -29.98 7.69 -51.60
C MET A 8 -29.17 7.38 -50.33
N ILE A 9 -27.86 7.33 -50.45
CA ILE A 9 -26.97 7.11 -49.31
C ILE A 9 -27.08 8.28 -48.30
N ALA A 10 -27.10 9.51 -48.79
CA ALA A 10 -27.27 10.69 -47.95
C ALA A 10 -28.64 10.69 -47.24
N LYS A 11 -29.73 10.36 -47.92
CA LYS A 11 -31.07 10.22 -47.30
C LYS A 11 -31.10 9.11 -46.25
N ALA A 12 -30.47 7.95 -46.50
CA ALA A 12 -30.38 6.86 -45.55
C ALA A 12 -29.57 7.25 -44.32
N ALA A 13 -28.44 7.96 -44.50
CA ALA A 13 -27.62 8.43 -43.42
C ALA A 13 -28.34 9.46 -42.51
N ILE A 14 -29.11 10.37 -43.14
CA ILE A 14 -29.94 11.34 -42.39
C ILE A 14 -31.07 10.63 -41.64
N ALA A 15 -31.74 9.65 -42.26
CA ALA A 15 -32.83 8.89 -41.65
C ALA A 15 -32.32 8.08 -40.42
N VAL A 16 -31.13 7.51 -40.52
CA VAL A 16 -30.48 6.83 -39.38
C VAL A 16 -30.07 7.82 -38.31
N GLY A 17 -29.51 8.96 -38.71
CA GLY A 17 -29.06 9.99 -37.77
C GLY A 17 -30.18 10.70 -36.96
N THR A 18 -31.42 10.74 -37.53
CA THR A 18 -32.58 11.37 -36.89
C THR A 18 -33.51 10.38 -36.18
N ASN A 19 -33.30 9.08 -36.38
CA ASN A 19 -34.18 8.06 -35.81
C ASN A 19 -33.80 7.77 -34.34
N LYS A 20 -34.59 8.29 -33.41
CA LYS A 20 -34.40 8.11 -31.95
C LYS A 20 -34.30 6.63 -31.54
N LYS A 21 -35.06 5.73 -32.19
CA LYS A 21 -35.02 4.28 -31.90
C LYS A 21 -33.68 3.65 -32.27
N VAL A 22 -33.08 4.09 -33.41
CA VAL A 22 -31.77 3.60 -33.86
C VAL A 22 -30.69 4.04 -32.88
N TRP A 23 -30.70 5.32 -32.45
CA TRP A 23 -29.77 5.84 -31.44
C TRP A 23 -29.91 5.15 -30.09
N THR A 24 -31.14 4.86 -29.67
CA THR A 24 -31.37 4.10 -28.42
C THR A 24 -30.79 2.69 -28.53
N GLY A 25 -30.97 2.03 -29.69
CA GLY A 25 -30.39 0.71 -29.93
C GLY A 25 -28.85 0.71 -29.93
N ILE A 26 -28.21 1.68 -30.58
CA ILE A 26 -26.76 1.83 -30.61
C ILE A 26 -26.24 2.12 -29.19
N ALA A 27 -26.86 3.04 -28.48
CA ALA A 27 -26.48 3.38 -27.10
C ALA A 27 -26.61 2.16 -26.17
N SER A 28 -27.66 1.35 -26.32
CA SER A 28 -27.86 0.12 -25.55
C SER A 28 -26.77 -0.91 -25.81
N VAL A 29 -26.35 -1.09 -27.05
CA VAL A 29 -25.25 -2.00 -27.42
C VAL A 29 -23.92 -1.51 -26.84
N ILE A 30 -23.63 -0.21 -26.98
CA ILE A 30 -22.42 0.38 -26.41
C ILE A 30 -22.42 0.23 -24.88
N ALA A 31 -23.53 0.52 -24.21
CA ALA A 31 -23.66 0.34 -22.77
C ALA A 31 -23.45 -1.11 -22.34
N ALA A 32 -24.03 -2.07 -23.07
CA ALA A 32 -23.86 -3.48 -22.78
C ALA A 32 -22.41 -3.97 -22.96
N LEU A 33 -21.66 -3.40 -23.90
CA LEU A 33 -20.24 -3.70 -24.10
C LEU A 33 -19.34 -3.02 -23.06
N CYS A 34 -19.66 -1.78 -22.65
CA CYS A 34 -18.84 -1.03 -21.70
C CYS A 34 -19.07 -1.48 -20.25
N LEU A 35 -20.27 -1.95 -19.89
CA LEU A 35 -20.64 -2.31 -18.53
C LEU A 35 -19.70 -3.35 -17.88
N PRO A 36 -19.34 -4.48 -18.54
CA PRO A 36 -18.42 -5.45 -17.97
C PRO A 36 -17.01 -4.85 -17.72
N PHE A 37 -16.53 -3.97 -18.60
CA PHE A 37 -15.24 -3.30 -18.39
C PHE A 37 -15.27 -2.36 -17.20
N ILE A 38 -16.36 -1.61 -17.03
CA ILE A 38 -16.54 -0.73 -15.87
C ILE A 38 -16.57 -1.56 -14.58
N LEU A 39 -17.28 -2.68 -14.57
CA LEU A 39 -17.33 -3.57 -13.41
C LEU A 39 -15.95 -4.14 -13.06
N ILE A 40 -15.17 -4.56 -14.06
CA ILE A 40 -13.81 -5.05 -13.83
C ILE A 40 -12.93 -3.94 -13.21
N ILE A 41 -12.99 -2.73 -13.74
CA ILE A 41 -12.23 -1.59 -13.21
C ILE A 41 -12.64 -1.29 -11.77
N VAL A 42 -13.94 -1.26 -11.47
CA VAL A 42 -14.44 -1.05 -10.10
C VAL A 42 -13.98 -2.15 -9.15
N CYS A 43 -13.99 -3.41 -9.58
CA CYS A 43 -13.46 -4.51 -8.77
C CYS A 43 -11.96 -4.36 -8.48
N ILE A 44 -11.15 -4.03 -9.50
CA ILE A 44 -9.71 -3.82 -9.33
C ILE A 44 -9.44 -2.66 -8.37
N LEU A 45 -10.14 -1.52 -8.52
CA LEU A 45 -10.00 -0.37 -7.63
C LEU A 45 -10.42 -0.70 -6.20
N SER A 46 -11.48 -1.48 -6.01
CA SER A 46 -11.95 -1.91 -4.68
C SER A 46 -10.92 -2.79 -3.98
N ILE A 47 -10.30 -3.75 -4.70
CA ILE A 47 -9.25 -4.61 -4.16
C ILE A 47 -8.01 -3.79 -3.83
N ALA A 48 -7.59 -2.91 -4.71
CA ALA A 48 -6.43 -2.05 -4.52
C ALA A 48 -6.61 -1.10 -3.32
N SER A 49 -7.80 -0.50 -3.17
CA SER A 49 -8.12 0.38 -2.03
C SER A 49 -8.11 -0.38 -0.70
N GLY A 50 -8.74 -1.57 -0.66
CA GLY A 50 -8.73 -2.40 0.55
C GLY A 50 -7.33 -2.81 0.98
N GLY A 51 -6.47 -3.20 0.02
CA GLY A 51 -5.06 -3.53 0.30
C GLY A 51 -4.27 -2.33 0.81
N ALA A 52 -4.47 -1.14 0.25
CA ALA A 52 -3.79 0.07 0.68
C ALA A 52 -4.20 0.48 2.11
N ASP A 53 -5.48 0.36 2.46
CA ASP A 53 -5.97 0.66 3.81
C ASP A 53 -5.43 -0.31 4.84
N HIS A 54 -5.35 -1.60 4.52
CA HIS A 54 -4.75 -2.60 5.40
C HIS A 54 -3.25 -2.34 5.59
N ASN A 55 -2.51 -2.06 4.53
CA ASN A 55 -1.08 -1.74 4.62
C ASN A 55 -0.83 -0.49 5.47
N ARG A 56 -1.59 0.58 5.27
CA ARG A 56 -1.49 1.81 6.08
C ARG A 56 -1.80 1.56 7.55
N SER A 57 -2.84 0.76 7.83
CA SER A 57 -3.20 0.37 9.19
C SER A 57 -2.13 -0.51 9.82
N ALA A 58 -1.51 -1.42 9.07
CA ALA A 58 -0.42 -2.26 9.53
C ALA A 58 0.80 -1.44 9.95
N VAL A 59 1.25 -0.52 9.08
CA VAL A 59 2.36 0.40 9.41
C VAL A 59 2.05 1.19 10.69
N ARG A 60 0.88 1.83 10.74
CA ARG A 60 0.50 2.63 11.90
C ARG A 60 0.47 1.82 13.19
N LEU A 61 -0.17 0.65 13.19
CA LEU A 61 -0.26 -0.21 14.37
C LEU A 61 1.12 -0.75 14.78
N ALA A 62 1.99 -1.05 13.84
CA ALA A 62 3.35 -1.48 14.15
C ALA A 62 4.13 -0.39 14.90
N PHE A 63 4.05 0.87 14.46
CA PHE A 63 4.82 1.98 15.04
C PHE A 63 4.18 2.60 16.28
N GLU A 64 2.86 2.78 16.27
CA GLU A 64 2.13 3.42 17.39
C GLU A 64 1.74 2.40 18.48
N GLY A 65 1.78 1.10 18.16
CA GLY A 65 1.26 0.06 19.02
C GLY A 65 -0.28 0.05 19.06
N GLY A 66 -0.83 -0.67 20.03
CA GLY A 66 -2.27 -0.74 20.27
C GLY A 66 -2.88 -2.08 19.88
N THR A 67 -4.18 -2.18 20.09
CA THR A 67 -4.93 -3.42 19.85
C THR A 67 -5.15 -3.65 18.36
N ILE A 68 -4.74 -4.80 17.87
CA ILE A 68 -4.95 -5.19 16.47
C ILE A 68 -6.40 -5.60 16.27
N PRO A 69 -7.14 -4.98 15.32
CA PRO A 69 -8.55 -5.29 15.10
C PRO A 69 -8.77 -6.75 14.70
N SER A 70 -9.76 -7.41 15.32
CA SER A 70 -10.09 -8.81 15.00
C SER A 70 -10.58 -9.03 13.58
N GLY A 71 -11.14 -8.01 12.93
CA GLY A 71 -11.56 -8.05 11.53
C GLY A 71 -10.44 -7.95 10.50
N MET A 72 -9.20 -7.72 10.93
CA MET A 72 -8.04 -7.71 10.03
C MET A 72 -7.67 -9.15 9.62
N PRO A 73 -7.23 -9.40 8.36
CA PRO A 73 -6.75 -10.72 7.91
C PRO A 73 -5.70 -11.30 8.85
N ALA A 74 -5.69 -12.64 8.99
CA ALA A 74 -4.83 -13.33 9.96
C ALA A 74 -3.35 -13.01 9.76
N ASP A 75 -2.88 -13.04 8.51
CA ASP A 75 -1.49 -12.79 8.14
C ASP A 75 -1.04 -11.37 8.55
N TYR A 76 -1.91 -10.37 8.37
CA TYR A 76 -1.65 -9.00 8.81
C TYR A 76 -1.59 -8.89 10.34
N ARG A 77 -2.48 -9.58 11.05
CA ARG A 77 -2.48 -9.57 12.53
C ARG A 77 -1.20 -10.18 13.08
N GLU A 78 -0.79 -11.31 12.52
CA GLU A 78 0.44 -11.98 12.92
C GLU A 78 1.66 -11.10 12.64
N TYR A 79 1.78 -10.54 11.44
CA TYR A 79 2.86 -9.65 11.05
C TYR A 79 2.95 -8.41 11.96
N ILE A 80 1.82 -7.74 12.22
CA ILE A 80 1.79 -6.57 13.09
C ILE A 80 2.22 -6.95 14.51
N GLY A 81 1.73 -8.08 15.04
CA GLY A 81 2.11 -8.57 16.37
C GLY A 81 3.61 -8.82 16.48
N GLN A 82 4.19 -9.52 15.51
CA GLN A 82 5.64 -9.77 15.47
C GLN A 82 6.44 -8.46 15.36
N MET A 83 5.96 -7.49 14.58
CA MET A 83 6.62 -6.19 14.44
C MET A 83 6.54 -5.37 15.73
N GLN A 84 5.39 -5.37 16.42
CA GLN A 84 5.24 -4.71 17.73
C GLN A 84 6.18 -5.32 18.78
N GLU A 85 6.29 -6.66 18.84
CA GLU A 85 7.23 -7.34 19.71
C GLU A 85 8.68 -6.94 19.39
N SER A 86 9.05 -6.97 18.11
CA SER A 86 10.40 -6.59 17.67
C SER A 86 10.74 -5.13 17.98
N PHE A 87 9.78 -4.22 17.86
CA PHE A 87 9.96 -2.83 18.27
C PHE A 87 10.10 -2.64 19.76
N GLY A 88 9.43 -3.47 20.58
CA GLY A 88 9.61 -3.52 22.02
C GLY A 88 11.02 -3.96 22.42
N GLU A 89 11.55 -5.00 21.77
CA GLU A 89 12.93 -5.44 21.97
C GLU A 89 13.95 -4.37 21.55
N LEU A 90 13.74 -3.73 20.41
CA LEU A 90 14.60 -2.62 19.97
C LEU A 90 14.56 -1.46 20.95
N ASP A 91 13.39 -1.08 21.46
CA ASP A 91 13.28 -0.01 22.47
C ASP A 91 14.04 -0.35 23.76
N THR A 92 14.04 -1.62 24.17
CA THR A 92 14.77 -2.10 25.35
C THR A 92 16.28 -1.98 25.11
N VAL A 93 16.78 -2.52 24.00
CA VAL A 93 18.21 -2.47 23.65
C VAL A 93 18.70 -1.02 23.48
N LEU A 94 17.92 -0.18 22.78
CA LEU A 94 18.26 1.24 22.61
C LEU A 94 18.26 1.98 23.95
N GLY A 95 17.34 1.65 24.86
CA GLY A 95 17.33 2.20 26.21
C GLY A 95 18.57 1.81 27.02
N GLU A 96 19.08 0.59 26.88
CA GLU A 96 20.32 0.15 27.51
C GLU A 96 21.53 0.89 26.95
N ILE A 97 21.60 1.05 25.62
CA ILE A 97 22.67 1.80 24.94
C ILE A 97 22.65 3.28 25.36
N ASP A 98 21.49 3.93 25.30
CA ASP A 98 21.31 5.33 25.70
C ASP A 98 21.74 5.58 27.15
N ASN A 99 21.51 4.63 28.06
CA ASN A 99 21.93 4.71 29.47
C ASN A 99 23.45 4.56 29.66
N MET A 100 24.16 3.93 28.73
CA MET A 100 25.61 3.73 28.78
C MET A 100 26.39 4.80 28.03
N THR A 101 25.71 5.61 27.23
CA THR A 101 26.32 6.60 26.32
C THR A 101 26.08 8.01 26.85
N GLU A 102 27.14 8.80 27.04
CA GLU A 102 27.06 10.24 27.32
C GLU A 102 26.95 10.97 25.99
N GLY A 103 25.77 11.49 25.66
CA GLY A 103 25.55 12.21 24.40
C GLY A 103 24.11 12.36 23.98
N GLU A 104 23.91 12.59 22.69
CA GLU A 104 22.58 12.67 22.09
C GLU A 104 21.94 11.28 22.03
N LEU A 105 20.65 11.21 22.39
CA LEU A 105 19.91 9.96 22.39
C LEU A 105 19.71 9.45 20.95
N THR A 106 19.78 8.13 20.77
CA THR A 106 19.56 7.49 19.47
C THR A 106 18.15 7.73 18.95
N ASP A 107 18.01 8.12 17.69
CA ASP A 107 16.70 8.30 17.05
C ASP A 107 15.99 6.95 16.87
N ARG A 108 15.14 6.63 17.85
CA ARG A 108 14.38 5.36 17.89
C ARG A 108 13.44 5.19 16.69
N TYR A 109 12.88 6.29 16.17
CA TYR A 109 12.01 6.21 14.99
C TYR A 109 12.78 5.87 13.74
N LEU A 110 13.97 6.44 13.57
CA LEU A 110 14.86 6.11 12.46
C LEU A 110 15.27 4.63 12.50
N VAL A 111 15.70 4.14 13.67
CA VAL A 111 16.08 2.74 13.86
C VAL A 111 14.93 1.80 13.52
N LYS A 112 13.73 2.06 14.05
CA LYS A 112 12.52 1.27 13.74
C LYS A 112 12.13 1.36 12.27
N ALA A 113 12.26 2.52 11.63
CA ALA A 113 11.93 2.68 10.22
C ALA A 113 12.87 1.87 9.32
N VAL A 114 14.16 1.85 9.62
CA VAL A 114 15.13 1.01 8.90
C VAL A 114 14.85 -0.47 9.14
N PHE A 115 14.61 -0.87 10.39
CA PHE A 115 14.23 -2.24 10.73
C PHE A 115 12.97 -2.67 9.97
N TYR A 116 11.92 -1.85 10.01
CA TYR A 116 10.68 -2.12 9.28
C TYR A 116 10.94 -2.31 7.77
N SER A 117 11.78 -1.48 7.18
CA SER A 117 12.10 -1.55 5.75
C SER A 117 12.84 -2.82 5.36
N LEU A 118 13.73 -3.31 6.23
CA LEU A 118 14.50 -4.53 6.00
C LEU A 118 13.66 -5.80 6.15
N TYR A 119 12.72 -5.80 7.07
CA TYR A 119 11.88 -6.95 7.39
C TYR A 119 10.47 -6.85 6.83
N PHE A 120 10.19 -5.84 5.99
CA PHE A 120 8.90 -5.73 5.31
C PHE A 120 8.66 -6.91 4.37
N GLY A 121 7.58 -7.66 4.63
CA GLY A 121 7.24 -8.86 3.86
C GLY A 121 8.14 -10.07 4.09
N ALA A 122 9.00 -10.04 5.10
CA ALA A 122 9.77 -11.20 5.51
C ALA A 122 8.89 -12.24 6.23
N ASP A 123 9.17 -13.54 6.00
CA ASP A 123 8.45 -14.63 6.66
C ASP A 123 8.63 -14.64 8.18
N ARG A 124 9.74 -14.07 8.66
CA ARG A 124 10.04 -13.92 10.08
C ARG A 124 10.56 -12.51 10.34
N VAL A 125 9.90 -11.84 11.28
CA VAL A 125 10.28 -10.50 11.75
C VAL A 125 10.99 -10.58 13.10
N ARG A 126 10.72 -11.63 13.88
CA ARG A 126 11.32 -11.84 15.20
C ARG A 126 12.74 -12.37 15.08
N LEU A 127 13.69 -11.63 15.64
CA LEU A 127 15.11 -11.98 15.71
C LEU A 127 15.47 -12.55 17.08
N GLU A 128 16.72 -13.02 17.22
CA GLU A 128 17.29 -13.34 18.52
C GLU A 128 17.78 -12.05 19.22
N ALA A 129 17.85 -12.06 20.55
CA ALA A 129 18.24 -10.89 21.35
C ALA A 129 19.60 -10.29 20.92
N SER A 130 20.57 -11.16 20.58
CA SER A 130 21.88 -10.74 20.09
C SER A 130 21.85 -10.01 18.75
N ASP A 131 20.85 -10.28 17.92
CA ASP A 131 20.72 -9.64 16.59
C ASP A 131 20.08 -8.26 16.71
N TYR A 132 19.15 -8.07 17.65
CA TYR A 132 18.63 -6.73 17.98
C TYR A 132 19.75 -5.83 18.50
N GLN A 133 20.60 -6.35 19.37
CA GLN A 133 21.74 -5.60 19.88
C GLN A 133 22.70 -5.18 18.77
N ARG A 134 23.11 -6.11 17.91
CA ARG A 134 24.00 -5.81 16.76
C ARG A 134 23.36 -4.79 15.82
N PHE A 135 22.06 -4.91 15.60
CA PHE A 135 21.34 -3.97 14.74
C PHE A 135 21.35 -2.57 15.34
N ALA A 136 21.04 -2.42 16.63
CA ALA A 136 21.05 -1.15 17.32
C ALA A 136 22.46 -0.53 17.37
N GLU A 137 23.50 -1.32 17.64
CA GLU A 137 24.90 -0.86 17.66
C GLU A 137 25.35 -0.24 16.33
N CYS A 138 24.81 -0.68 15.19
CA CYS A 138 25.12 -0.07 13.89
C CYS A 138 24.74 1.42 13.83
N PHE A 139 23.68 1.83 14.51
CA PHE A 139 23.23 3.23 14.52
C PHE A 139 24.04 4.07 15.51
N VAL A 140 24.38 3.51 16.65
CA VAL A 140 25.22 4.20 17.67
C VAL A 140 26.61 4.50 17.10
N ASN A 141 27.25 3.54 16.46
CA ASN A 141 28.55 3.74 15.84
C ASN A 141 28.52 4.75 14.70
N TYR A 142 27.42 4.87 13.97
CA TYR A 142 27.27 5.83 12.89
C TYR A 142 27.16 7.28 13.45
N GLU A 143 26.48 7.48 14.55
CA GLU A 143 26.34 8.81 15.17
C GLU A 143 27.65 9.27 15.83
N ILE A 144 28.37 8.40 16.51
CA ILE A 144 29.71 8.70 17.04
C ILE A 144 30.68 9.13 15.93
N GLY A 145 30.63 8.48 14.76
CA GLY A 145 31.42 8.86 13.60
C GLY A 145 31.08 10.22 13.00
N ARG A 146 29.86 10.72 13.16
CA ARG A 146 29.43 12.06 12.71
C ARG A 146 29.85 13.19 13.65
N ALA A 147 29.98 12.94 14.91
CA ALA A 147 30.35 13.94 15.91
C ALA A 147 31.85 14.33 15.84
N HIS A 148 32.65 13.62 15.08
CA HIS A 148 34.09 13.83 14.92
C HIS A 148 34.53 14.38 13.56
N VAL A 149 33.62 14.88 12.72
CA VAL A 149 33.95 15.54 11.45
C VAL A 149 33.61 17.06 11.56
#